data_cfd00b7aaab5cbc804960285d45baf26
#
_entry.id   cfd00b7aaab5cbc804960285d45baf26
#
_cell.length_a   1.000
_cell.length_b   1.000
_cell.length_c   1.000
_cell.angle_alpha   90.00
_cell.angle_beta   90.00
_cell.angle_gamma   90.00
#
_symmetry.space_group_name_H-M   'P 1'
#
loop_
_entity.id
_entity.type
_entity.pdbx_description
1 polymer ?
#
loop_
_entity_poly.entity_id
_entity_poly.type
_entity_poly.pdbx_seq_one_letter_code
_entity_poly.pdbx_strand_id
1 'polypeptide(L)'
;MKPTFLLAALFLALSATPLFLFADDSQNWAHWRGHQGNAVSLTATPPTQWSESQNVKWKVEIPGRGSGSPVIWENQVFVVSAVPVEGSGRGELSFRLFCFDRKSGDLIWDRTAAQAKPHEGTHKTNGFASASPCTDGERVYAHFGSRGLFCYDLEGKVLWEKTDFPPMTTRAGFGEGSSPTLAGNKILVPWDHEGDSVLYALDKLSGEVIWKTDRDEPTCWATPLVIESNGKSQVVMNGQNYARAYDLETGEELWRCGGQTDRPVASAVTSSGLVFVGSGFRGSFLGAFRPDGKGDIEGTESVVWTTVDDTPDIASPMMSDGRLYFHKGKTGILTCIDAKSGKVLFGPERLPGVSSTYASPIAAGGHVYLTGRSGNITVIRDAPSLEVVSTNSLGEGVDATPAPVGKELFIRGERHLFCLSE
;
A
#
# COMPACT_ATOMS: atom_id res chain seq x y z
N MET A 1 -20.71 70.02 26.88
CA MET A 1 -20.14 69.15 25.84
C MET A 1 -19.42 68.00 26.53
N LYS A 2 -19.97 66.77 26.46
CA LYS A 2 -19.36 65.55 27.02
C LYS A 2 -18.75 64.79 25.84
N PRO A 3 -17.52 64.25 25.89
CA PRO A 3 -16.99 63.42 24.83
C PRO A 3 -17.48 61.97 25.00
N THR A 4 -18.02 61.44 23.91
CA THR A 4 -18.42 60.04 23.78
C THR A 4 -17.19 59.22 23.33
N PHE A 5 -16.73 58.27 24.17
CA PHE A 5 -15.71 57.31 23.80
C PHE A 5 -16.36 56.14 23.06
N LEU A 6 -15.98 55.94 21.80
CA LEU A 6 -16.31 54.75 21.01
C LEU A 6 -15.30 53.65 21.37
N LEU A 7 -15.76 52.57 22.01
CA LEU A 7 -14.98 51.34 22.18
C LEU A 7 -15.06 50.51 20.87
N ALA A 8 -13.97 50.41 20.16
CA ALA A 8 -13.84 49.47 19.03
C ALA A 8 -13.47 48.08 19.62
N ALA A 9 -14.38 47.14 19.53
CA ALA A 9 -14.12 45.75 19.86
C ALA A 9 -13.40 45.08 18.69
N LEU A 10 -12.13 44.71 18.90
CA LEU A 10 -11.32 43.92 17.97
C LEU A 10 -11.70 42.46 18.14
N PHE A 11 -12.46 41.88 17.20
CA PHE A 11 -12.66 40.43 17.12
C PHE A 11 -11.40 39.80 16.51
N LEU A 12 -10.59 39.16 17.36
CA LEU A 12 -9.57 38.21 16.89
C LEU A 12 -10.30 36.93 16.46
N ALA A 13 -10.40 36.71 15.17
CA ALA A 13 -10.77 35.41 14.63
C ALA A 13 -9.56 34.46 14.82
N LEU A 14 -9.61 33.58 15.83
CA LEU A 14 -8.72 32.42 15.90
C LEU A 14 -9.11 31.48 14.75
N SER A 15 -8.28 31.46 13.71
CA SER A 15 -8.32 30.40 12.72
C SER A 15 -7.81 29.13 13.40
N ALA A 16 -8.72 28.26 13.80
CA ALA A 16 -8.39 26.90 14.20
C ALA A 16 -7.93 26.14 12.92
N THR A 17 -6.62 26.09 12.70
CA THR A 17 -6.04 25.08 11.81
C THR A 17 -6.44 23.70 12.36
N PRO A 18 -7.05 22.82 11.56
CA PRO A 18 -7.28 21.46 12.02
C PRO A 18 -5.93 20.82 12.30
N LEU A 19 -5.62 20.57 13.56
CA LEU A 19 -4.58 19.61 13.93
C LEU A 19 -5.10 18.25 13.43
N PHE A 20 -4.58 17.77 12.32
CA PHE A 20 -4.64 16.35 12.03
C PHE A 20 -3.87 15.66 13.16
N LEU A 21 -4.57 15.08 14.09
CA LEU A 21 -4.02 14.10 15.02
C LEU A 21 -3.58 12.94 14.14
N PHE A 22 -2.29 12.93 13.78
CA PHE A 22 -1.65 11.74 13.24
C PHE A 22 -1.79 10.68 14.34
N ALA A 23 -2.47 9.58 14.01
CA ALA A 23 -2.51 8.43 14.90
C ALA A 23 -1.06 8.10 15.29
N ASP A 24 -0.85 7.80 16.56
CA ASP A 24 0.47 7.46 17.08
C ASP A 24 1.04 6.27 16.27
N ASP A 25 1.93 6.56 15.32
CA ASP A 25 2.60 5.57 14.47
C ASP A 25 3.33 4.49 15.27
N SER A 26 3.59 4.73 16.57
CA SER A 26 4.29 3.80 17.44
C SER A 26 3.53 2.50 17.69
N GLN A 27 2.20 2.52 17.56
CA GLN A 27 1.31 1.39 17.88
C GLN A 27 0.48 0.90 16.69
N ASN A 28 0.57 1.55 15.54
CA ASN A 28 -0.36 1.33 14.44
C ASN A 28 0.35 1.19 13.07
N TRP A 29 -0.22 0.38 12.20
CA TRP A 29 0.13 0.24 10.78
C TRP A 29 -1.17 0.14 9.99
N ALA A 30 -1.80 1.28 9.80
CA ALA A 30 -3.19 1.39 9.39
C ALA A 30 -3.48 1.08 7.92
N HIS A 31 -2.46 0.95 7.11
CA HIS A 31 -2.54 0.73 5.66
C HIS A 31 -1.41 -0.20 5.20
N TRP A 32 -1.53 -0.77 4.01
CA TRP A 32 -0.56 -1.67 3.39
C TRP A 32 0.91 -1.24 3.53
N ARG A 33 1.20 0.04 3.40
CA ARG A 33 2.56 0.61 3.47
C ARG A 33 2.69 1.65 4.59
N GLY A 34 1.96 1.43 5.66
CA GLY A 34 1.93 2.34 6.80
C GLY A 34 1.20 3.64 6.51
N HIS A 35 1.22 4.52 7.48
CA HIS A 35 0.41 5.74 7.49
C HIS A 35 0.69 6.68 6.29
N GLN A 36 1.95 6.81 5.89
CA GLN A 36 2.35 7.68 4.77
C GLN A 36 2.40 6.97 3.41
N GLY A 37 2.08 5.68 3.34
CA GLY A 37 2.18 4.89 2.12
C GLY A 37 3.60 4.66 1.59
N ASN A 38 4.63 5.01 2.35
CA ASN A 38 6.05 4.92 1.96
C ASN A 38 6.76 3.66 2.45
N ALA A 39 6.08 2.79 3.20
CA ALA A 39 6.61 1.57 3.81
C ALA A 39 7.72 1.83 4.87
N VAL A 40 7.66 2.94 5.57
CA VAL A 40 8.61 3.33 6.61
C VAL A 40 7.89 3.51 7.94
N SER A 41 8.38 2.88 8.99
CA SER A 41 8.03 3.21 10.37
C SER A 41 9.16 4.00 11.01
N LEU A 42 8.86 5.18 11.51
CA LEU A 42 9.83 6.05 12.19
C LEU A 42 10.08 5.63 13.64
N THR A 43 9.20 4.80 14.19
CA THR A 43 9.18 4.48 15.63
C THR A 43 9.38 3.00 15.92
N ALA A 44 9.07 2.11 14.98
CA ALA A 44 9.21 0.68 15.17
C ALA A 44 10.68 0.24 15.14
N THR A 45 11.00 -0.73 16.04
CA THR A 45 12.31 -1.38 16.12
C THR A 45 12.13 -2.91 16.18
N PRO A 46 11.63 -3.53 15.11
CA PRO A 46 11.38 -4.96 15.09
C PRO A 46 12.70 -5.75 15.07
N PRO A 47 12.66 -7.07 15.36
CA PRO A 47 13.86 -7.88 15.37
C PRO A 47 14.55 -7.91 14.00
N THR A 48 15.86 -7.93 14.00
CA THR A 48 16.68 -8.10 12.78
C THR A 48 17.07 -9.55 12.54
N GLN A 49 16.93 -10.42 13.55
CA GLN A 49 17.28 -11.83 13.48
C GLN A 49 16.15 -12.69 14.02
N TRP A 50 15.80 -13.74 13.27
CA TRP A 50 14.85 -14.78 13.67
C TRP A 50 15.07 -16.06 12.88
N SER A 51 14.43 -17.13 13.35
CA SER A 51 14.31 -18.39 12.63
C SER A 51 12.89 -18.94 12.80
N GLU A 52 12.61 -20.14 12.37
CA GLU A 52 11.29 -20.79 12.56
C GLU A 52 10.91 -20.96 14.05
N SER A 53 11.89 -20.90 14.97
CA SER A 53 11.69 -21.12 16.42
C SER A 53 12.27 -20.02 17.31
N GLN A 54 13.02 -19.08 16.77
CA GLN A 54 13.63 -17.98 17.52
C GLN A 54 12.97 -16.66 17.14
N ASN A 55 12.65 -15.85 18.14
CA ASN A 55 12.01 -14.53 17.97
C ASN A 55 10.65 -14.61 17.24
N VAL A 56 9.98 -15.74 17.32
CA VAL A 56 8.58 -15.93 16.91
C VAL A 56 7.72 -15.81 18.15
N LYS A 57 7.07 -14.67 18.32
CA LYS A 57 6.14 -14.45 19.45
C LYS A 57 4.92 -15.33 19.34
N TRP A 58 4.35 -15.43 18.14
CA TRP A 58 3.28 -16.35 17.79
C TRP A 58 3.21 -16.58 16.27
N LYS A 59 2.59 -17.69 15.92
CA LYS A 59 2.33 -18.11 14.54
C LYS A 59 0.95 -18.75 14.51
N VAL A 60 0.04 -18.25 13.67
CA VAL A 60 -1.34 -18.76 13.55
C VAL A 60 -1.67 -19.09 12.12
N GLU A 61 -2.41 -20.16 11.90
CA GLU A 61 -2.87 -20.57 10.57
C GLU A 61 -4.00 -19.64 10.10
N ILE A 62 -3.97 -19.23 8.83
CA ILE A 62 -5.05 -18.49 8.20
C ILE A 62 -5.65 -19.35 7.08
N PRO A 63 -6.95 -19.68 7.15
CA PRO A 63 -7.61 -20.45 6.12
C PRO A 63 -7.57 -19.77 4.75
N GLY A 64 -7.47 -20.56 3.67
CA GLY A 64 -7.54 -20.08 2.30
C GLY A 64 -6.26 -19.40 1.81
N ARG A 65 -6.39 -18.51 0.82
CA ARG A 65 -5.26 -17.81 0.19
C ARG A 65 -5.48 -16.30 0.19
N GLY A 66 -4.42 -15.55 0.44
CA GLY A 66 -4.40 -14.10 0.37
C GLY A 66 -2.99 -13.56 0.36
N SER A 67 -2.75 -12.49 -0.40
CA SER A 67 -1.48 -11.76 -0.44
C SER A 67 -1.61 -10.34 0.11
N GLY A 68 -2.80 -9.98 0.63
CA GLY A 68 -3.00 -8.73 1.35
C GLY A 68 -2.11 -8.67 2.59
N SER A 69 -1.43 -7.55 2.76
CA SER A 69 -0.55 -7.31 3.91
C SER A 69 -1.36 -7.15 5.19
N PRO A 70 -0.82 -7.55 6.35
CA PRO A 70 -1.48 -7.31 7.63
C PRO A 70 -1.56 -5.81 7.92
N VAL A 71 -2.66 -5.41 8.55
CA VAL A 71 -2.91 -4.07 9.06
C VAL A 71 -3.10 -4.16 10.56
N ILE A 72 -2.45 -3.27 11.29
CA ILE A 72 -2.42 -3.30 12.75
C ILE A 72 -2.99 -2.00 13.30
N TRP A 73 -3.93 -2.14 14.22
CA TRP A 73 -4.44 -1.03 15.01
C TRP A 73 -4.53 -1.41 16.47
N GLU A 74 -3.75 -0.73 17.31
CA GLU A 74 -3.64 -1.02 18.75
C GLU A 74 -3.39 -2.51 19.03
N ASN A 75 -4.39 -3.24 19.55
CA ASN A 75 -4.31 -4.66 19.89
C ASN A 75 -4.91 -5.58 18.83
N GLN A 76 -5.25 -5.09 17.65
CA GLN A 76 -5.90 -5.86 16.61
C GLN A 76 -5.03 -5.96 15.35
N VAL A 77 -5.04 -7.15 14.72
CA VAL A 77 -4.36 -7.42 13.45
C VAL A 77 -5.40 -7.91 12.44
N PHE A 78 -5.53 -7.19 11.35
CA PHE A 78 -6.50 -7.47 10.29
C PHE A 78 -5.81 -8.06 9.06
N VAL A 79 -6.37 -9.16 8.54
CA VAL A 79 -5.93 -9.78 7.29
C VAL A 79 -7.12 -10.30 6.49
N VAL A 80 -6.98 -10.32 5.17
CA VAL A 80 -7.98 -10.84 4.25
C VAL A 80 -7.59 -12.22 3.71
N SER A 81 -8.58 -13.05 3.37
CA SER A 81 -8.34 -14.33 2.72
C SER A 81 -9.55 -14.75 1.86
N ALA A 82 -9.29 -15.51 0.79
CA ALA A 82 -10.30 -16.18 -0.01
C ALA A 82 -10.26 -17.68 0.30
N VAL A 83 -11.30 -18.17 0.96
CA VAL A 83 -11.38 -19.52 1.53
C VAL A 83 -12.29 -20.40 0.66
N PRO A 84 -11.86 -21.55 0.16
CA PRO A 84 -12.74 -22.49 -0.54
C PRO A 84 -13.94 -22.88 0.33
N VAL A 85 -15.13 -22.90 -0.27
CA VAL A 85 -16.37 -23.31 0.42
C VAL A 85 -16.53 -24.83 0.27
N GLU A 86 -16.47 -25.53 1.38
CA GLU A 86 -16.66 -26.99 1.40
C GLU A 86 -18.11 -27.37 1.03
N GLY A 87 -18.26 -28.43 0.24
CA GLY A 87 -19.58 -28.94 -0.16
C GLY A 87 -20.32 -28.09 -1.19
N SER A 88 -19.75 -26.94 -1.59
CA SER A 88 -20.32 -26.09 -2.66
C SER A 88 -19.85 -26.52 -4.06
N GLY A 89 -20.39 -25.88 -5.09
CA GLY A 89 -19.93 -26.07 -6.46
C GLY A 89 -18.43 -25.77 -6.60
N ARG A 90 -17.78 -26.45 -7.55
CA ARG A 90 -16.33 -26.28 -7.78
C ARG A 90 -15.97 -24.81 -8.04
N GLY A 91 -15.05 -24.28 -7.20
CA GLY A 91 -14.49 -22.94 -7.35
C GLY A 91 -15.25 -21.82 -6.62
N GLU A 92 -16.20 -22.15 -5.76
CA GLU A 92 -16.84 -21.16 -4.88
C GLU A 92 -15.92 -20.79 -3.74
N LEU A 93 -15.82 -19.48 -3.43
CA LEU A 93 -14.97 -18.91 -2.40
C LEU A 93 -15.77 -18.07 -1.41
N SER A 94 -15.40 -18.15 -0.15
CA SER A 94 -15.78 -17.22 0.90
C SER A 94 -14.67 -16.17 1.05
N PHE A 95 -14.99 -14.92 0.76
CA PHE A 95 -14.10 -13.77 0.91
C PHE A 95 -14.21 -13.28 2.35
N ARG A 96 -13.11 -13.34 3.09
CA ARG A 96 -13.16 -13.19 4.55
C ARG A 96 -12.18 -12.15 5.05
N LEU A 97 -12.61 -11.40 6.07
CA LEU A 97 -11.78 -10.53 6.89
C LEU A 97 -11.61 -11.18 8.25
N PHE A 98 -10.37 -11.33 8.71
CA PHE A 98 -10.01 -11.88 10.02
C PHE A 98 -9.43 -10.79 10.89
N CYS A 99 -9.77 -10.83 12.18
CA CYS A 99 -9.18 -10.01 13.22
C CYS A 99 -8.56 -10.91 14.29
N PHE A 100 -7.27 -10.70 14.54
CA PHE A 100 -6.51 -11.43 15.56
C PHE A 100 -6.07 -10.51 16.69
N ASP A 101 -5.97 -11.05 17.91
CA ASP A 101 -5.34 -10.35 19.02
C ASP A 101 -3.83 -10.22 18.77
N ARG A 102 -3.32 -9.00 18.83
CA ARG A 102 -1.91 -8.69 18.57
C ARG A 102 -0.95 -9.34 19.56
N LYS A 103 -1.38 -9.54 20.82
CA LYS A 103 -0.51 -10.08 21.87
C LYS A 103 -0.39 -11.58 21.81
N SER A 104 -1.50 -12.28 21.59
CA SER A 104 -1.57 -13.74 21.66
C SER A 104 -1.65 -14.43 20.29
N GLY A 105 -2.11 -13.73 19.25
CA GLY A 105 -2.44 -14.33 17.95
C GLY A 105 -3.79 -15.04 17.93
N ASP A 106 -4.58 -14.97 19.01
CA ASP A 106 -5.90 -15.59 19.05
C ASP A 106 -6.86 -14.91 18.08
N LEU A 107 -7.71 -15.69 17.43
CA LEU A 107 -8.77 -15.16 16.58
C LEU A 107 -9.82 -14.44 17.44
N ILE A 108 -9.99 -13.14 17.26
CA ILE A 108 -11.05 -12.37 17.93
C ILE A 108 -12.36 -12.57 17.18
N TRP A 109 -12.34 -12.36 15.87
CA TRP A 109 -13.48 -12.60 14.99
C TRP A 109 -13.04 -12.84 13.55
N ASP A 110 -13.90 -13.47 12.78
CA ASP A 110 -13.83 -13.50 11.33
C ASP A 110 -15.19 -13.12 10.72
N ARG A 111 -15.17 -12.54 9.53
CA ARG A 111 -16.39 -12.15 8.81
C ARG A 111 -16.29 -12.56 7.35
N THR A 112 -17.33 -13.24 6.89
CA THR A 112 -17.55 -13.47 5.47
C THR A 112 -18.14 -12.19 4.88
N ALA A 113 -17.36 -11.51 4.05
CA ALA A 113 -17.79 -10.33 3.31
C ALA A 113 -18.69 -10.72 2.13
N ALA A 114 -18.26 -11.72 1.35
CA ALA A 114 -19.00 -12.26 0.23
C ALA A 114 -18.76 -13.76 0.08
N GLN A 115 -19.71 -14.46 -0.53
CA GLN A 115 -19.54 -15.84 -0.97
C GLN A 115 -19.94 -15.91 -2.43
N ALA A 116 -19.03 -16.29 -3.30
CA ALA A 116 -19.28 -16.32 -4.74
C ALA A 116 -18.25 -17.17 -5.48
N LYS A 117 -18.61 -17.62 -6.66
CA LYS A 117 -17.65 -18.08 -7.65
C LYS A 117 -17.04 -16.84 -8.34
N PRO A 118 -15.69 -16.70 -8.40
CA PRO A 118 -15.06 -15.65 -9.18
C PRO A 118 -15.53 -15.66 -10.63
N HIS A 119 -15.77 -14.46 -11.19
CA HIS A 119 -16.25 -14.31 -12.56
C HIS A 119 -15.16 -14.54 -13.61
N GLU A 120 -13.89 -14.36 -13.22
CA GLU A 120 -12.73 -14.69 -14.04
C GLU A 120 -11.69 -15.48 -13.23
N GLY A 121 -10.64 -15.94 -13.90
CA GLY A 121 -9.50 -16.60 -13.26
C GLY A 121 -8.57 -15.61 -12.55
N THR A 122 -7.42 -16.15 -12.12
CA THR A 122 -6.32 -15.34 -11.62
C THR A 122 -4.99 -15.94 -12.06
N HIS A 123 -3.93 -15.13 -12.13
CA HIS A 123 -2.58 -15.64 -12.38
C HIS A 123 -2.18 -16.63 -11.28
N LYS A 124 -1.42 -17.68 -11.63
CA LYS A 124 -1.02 -18.75 -10.69
C LYS A 124 -0.33 -18.25 -9.40
N THR A 125 0.27 -17.06 -9.45
CA THR A 125 0.93 -16.42 -8.29
C THR A 125 0.08 -15.32 -7.65
N ASN A 126 -1.13 -15.07 -8.14
CA ASN A 126 -2.10 -14.17 -7.53
C ASN A 126 -3.17 -14.96 -6.78
N GLY A 127 -4.05 -14.28 -6.08
CA GLY A 127 -5.20 -14.83 -5.37
C GLY A 127 -6.42 -13.91 -5.54
N PHE A 128 -7.49 -14.24 -4.85
CA PHE A 128 -8.73 -13.45 -4.85
C PHE A 128 -8.87 -12.57 -3.58
N ALA A 129 -7.80 -12.47 -2.77
CA ALA A 129 -7.70 -11.61 -1.60
C ALA A 129 -6.29 -10.98 -1.55
N SER A 130 -5.96 -10.21 -2.59
CA SER A 130 -4.63 -9.59 -2.76
C SER A 130 -4.61 -8.12 -2.34
N ALA A 131 -5.76 -7.43 -2.34
CA ALA A 131 -5.90 -6.11 -1.76
C ALA A 131 -5.72 -6.19 -0.23
N SER A 132 -4.91 -5.31 0.33
CA SER A 132 -4.76 -5.18 1.79
C SER A 132 -5.92 -4.41 2.38
N PRO A 133 -6.39 -4.72 3.58
CA PRO A 133 -7.36 -3.89 4.28
C PRO A 133 -6.74 -2.53 4.67
N CYS A 134 -7.56 -1.60 5.13
CA CYS A 134 -7.11 -0.37 5.79
C CYS A 134 -8.05 0.00 6.94
N THR A 135 -7.58 0.84 7.86
CA THR A 135 -8.37 1.26 9.04
C THR A 135 -8.09 2.72 9.39
N ASP A 136 -9.10 3.38 9.95
CA ASP A 136 -8.98 4.72 10.55
C ASP A 136 -9.00 4.68 12.08
N GLY A 137 -9.02 3.47 12.68
CA GLY A 137 -9.09 3.27 14.11
C GLY A 137 -10.49 3.22 14.69
N GLU A 138 -11.51 3.51 13.90
CA GLU A 138 -12.91 3.32 14.23
C GLU A 138 -13.58 2.27 13.34
N ARG A 139 -13.05 2.13 12.12
CA ARG A 139 -13.55 1.23 11.08
C ARG A 139 -12.41 0.49 10.40
N VAL A 140 -12.71 -0.69 9.91
CA VAL A 140 -11.82 -1.45 9.03
C VAL A 140 -12.51 -1.71 7.68
N TYR A 141 -11.77 -1.50 6.60
CA TYR A 141 -12.27 -1.60 5.24
C TYR A 141 -11.56 -2.74 4.53
N ALA A 142 -12.34 -3.67 3.98
CA ALA A 142 -11.83 -4.81 3.22
C ALA A 142 -12.34 -4.77 1.78
N HIS A 143 -11.43 -4.76 0.82
CA HIS A 143 -11.73 -4.75 -0.61
C HIS A 143 -11.43 -6.10 -1.24
N PHE A 144 -12.40 -6.63 -1.95
CA PHE A 144 -12.29 -7.90 -2.67
C PHE A 144 -12.56 -7.74 -4.17
N GLY A 145 -12.03 -6.65 -4.75
CA GLY A 145 -12.19 -6.34 -6.16
C GLY A 145 -13.65 -6.30 -6.58
N SER A 146 -13.99 -7.01 -7.65
CA SER A 146 -15.37 -7.11 -8.18
C SER A 146 -16.40 -7.72 -7.22
N ARG A 147 -15.99 -8.18 -6.04
CA ARG A 147 -16.92 -8.63 -4.98
C ARG A 147 -17.37 -7.50 -4.08
N GLY A 148 -16.67 -6.37 -4.11
CA GLY A 148 -17.05 -5.18 -3.39
C GLY A 148 -16.04 -4.70 -2.35
N LEU A 149 -16.42 -3.59 -1.73
CA LEU A 149 -15.78 -2.97 -0.58
C LEU A 149 -16.71 -3.05 0.63
N PHE A 150 -16.18 -3.51 1.74
CA PHE A 150 -16.94 -3.78 2.97
C PHE A 150 -16.33 -3.00 4.13
N CYS A 151 -17.19 -2.35 4.90
CA CYS A 151 -16.81 -1.58 6.08
C CYS A 151 -17.38 -2.21 7.34
N TYR A 152 -16.52 -2.40 8.32
CA TYR A 152 -16.87 -2.97 9.63
C TYR A 152 -16.42 -2.02 10.73
N ASP A 153 -17.08 -2.07 11.91
CA ASP A 153 -16.47 -1.57 13.13
C ASP A 153 -15.34 -2.50 13.61
N LEU A 154 -14.63 -2.11 14.65
CA LEU A 154 -13.50 -2.90 15.17
C LEU A 154 -13.95 -4.20 15.87
N GLU A 155 -15.23 -4.35 16.21
CA GLU A 155 -15.87 -5.57 16.73
C GLU A 155 -16.34 -6.50 15.61
N GLY A 156 -16.17 -6.09 14.34
CA GLY A 156 -16.50 -6.86 13.15
C GLY A 156 -17.98 -6.82 12.79
N LYS A 157 -18.74 -5.84 13.25
CA LYS A 157 -20.10 -5.59 12.78
C LYS A 157 -20.05 -4.85 11.45
N VAL A 158 -20.79 -5.33 10.45
CA VAL A 158 -20.94 -4.64 9.17
C VAL A 158 -21.62 -3.30 9.38
N LEU A 159 -21.00 -2.23 8.91
CA LEU A 159 -21.54 -0.87 8.91
C LEU A 159 -22.17 -0.55 7.56
N TRP A 160 -21.47 -0.86 6.48
CA TRP A 160 -21.96 -0.75 5.12
C TRP A 160 -21.18 -1.67 4.18
N GLU A 161 -21.74 -1.92 3.01
CA GLU A 161 -21.13 -2.66 1.92
C GLU A 161 -21.45 -1.99 0.59
N LYS A 162 -20.48 -2.00 -0.33
CA LYS A 162 -20.57 -1.47 -1.69
C LYS A 162 -20.24 -2.60 -2.65
N THR A 163 -21.27 -3.21 -3.24
CA THR A 163 -21.16 -4.41 -4.07
C THR A 163 -21.68 -4.22 -5.49
N ASP A 164 -22.07 -3.00 -5.85
CA ASP A 164 -22.63 -2.62 -7.15
C ASP A 164 -21.61 -2.06 -8.14
N PHE A 165 -20.31 -2.30 -7.88
CA PHE A 165 -19.27 -2.03 -8.87
C PHE A 165 -19.42 -2.96 -10.08
N PRO A 166 -19.20 -2.46 -11.33
CA PRO A 166 -19.15 -3.34 -12.49
C PRO A 166 -17.99 -4.34 -12.35
N PRO A 167 -18.14 -5.61 -12.78
CA PRO A 167 -17.04 -6.55 -12.68
C PRO A 167 -15.86 -6.11 -13.55
N MET A 168 -14.64 -6.21 -13.00
CA MET A 168 -13.42 -5.95 -13.76
C MET A 168 -13.14 -7.10 -14.71
N THR A 169 -12.62 -6.78 -15.89
CA THR A 169 -11.97 -7.74 -16.79
C THR A 169 -10.48 -7.44 -16.75
N THR A 170 -9.69 -8.27 -16.07
CA THR A 170 -8.28 -8.02 -15.95
C THR A 170 -7.48 -8.59 -17.12
N ARG A 171 -6.33 -7.98 -17.43
CA ARG A 171 -5.46 -8.43 -18.52
C ARG A 171 -5.13 -9.91 -18.41
N ALA A 172 -5.50 -10.67 -19.43
CA ALA A 172 -5.31 -12.13 -19.50
C ALA A 172 -5.88 -12.90 -18.29
N GLY A 173 -6.88 -12.36 -17.58
CA GLY A 173 -7.44 -12.96 -16.38
C GLY A 173 -6.42 -13.08 -15.24
N PHE A 174 -5.53 -12.08 -15.06
CA PHE A 174 -4.51 -12.14 -14.02
C PHE A 174 -5.05 -11.83 -12.63
N GLY A 175 -6.29 -11.39 -12.54
CA GLY A 175 -6.98 -11.11 -11.30
C GLY A 175 -6.73 -9.70 -10.77
N GLU A 176 -7.43 -9.35 -9.72
CA GLU A 176 -7.51 -8.03 -9.11
C GLU A 176 -6.51 -7.93 -7.94
N GLY A 177 -6.11 -6.70 -7.52
CA GLY A 177 -5.11 -6.62 -6.45
C GLY A 177 -4.85 -5.25 -5.84
N SER A 178 -5.35 -4.15 -6.44
CA SER A 178 -5.16 -2.81 -5.88
C SER A 178 -5.86 -2.66 -4.52
N SER A 179 -5.17 -2.05 -3.56
CA SER A 179 -5.72 -1.81 -2.23
C SER A 179 -6.49 -0.49 -2.17
N PRO A 180 -7.53 -0.36 -1.33
CA PRO A 180 -8.15 0.91 -1.06
C PRO A 180 -7.23 1.80 -0.22
N THR A 181 -7.38 3.14 -0.33
CA THR A 181 -6.60 4.11 0.44
C THR A 181 -7.52 5.09 1.15
N LEU A 182 -7.35 5.24 2.47
CA LEU A 182 -8.05 6.25 3.26
C LEU A 182 -7.41 7.64 3.11
N ALA A 183 -8.25 8.66 2.95
CA ALA A 183 -7.84 10.06 2.84
C ALA A 183 -8.91 11.00 3.41
N GLY A 184 -8.69 11.52 4.60
CA GLY A 184 -9.67 12.38 5.28
C GLY A 184 -11.00 11.65 5.52
N ASN A 185 -12.08 12.17 4.92
CA ASN A 185 -13.42 11.56 4.96
C ASN A 185 -13.67 10.61 3.78
N LYS A 186 -12.66 10.32 2.96
CA LYS A 186 -12.80 9.53 1.74
C LYS A 186 -12.07 8.20 1.83
N ILE A 187 -12.56 7.21 1.09
CA ILE A 187 -11.84 6.01 0.72
C ILE A 187 -11.71 5.94 -0.79
N LEU A 188 -10.48 5.84 -1.27
CA LEU A 188 -10.13 5.80 -2.69
C LEU A 188 -10.07 4.36 -3.15
N VAL A 189 -10.74 4.05 -4.24
CA VAL A 189 -10.81 2.69 -4.81
C VAL A 189 -10.43 2.77 -6.29
N PRO A 190 -9.27 2.23 -6.68
CA PRO A 190 -8.87 2.14 -8.08
C PRO A 190 -9.59 0.98 -8.77
N TRP A 191 -10.02 1.23 -10.01
CA TRP A 191 -10.77 0.29 -10.84
C TRP A 191 -10.19 0.21 -12.25
N ASP A 192 -8.87 0.01 -12.34
CA ASP A 192 -8.15 -0.06 -13.62
C ASP A 192 -8.22 -1.48 -14.19
N HIS A 193 -8.86 -1.64 -15.35
CA HIS A 193 -9.05 -2.93 -16.03
C HIS A 193 -9.15 -2.76 -17.55
N GLU A 194 -9.40 -3.83 -18.30
CA GLU A 194 -9.50 -3.80 -19.77
C GLU A 194 -10.84 -3.20 -20.29
N GLY A 195 -11.72 -2.74 -19.37
CA GLY A 195 -12.96 -2.02 -19.69
C GLY A 195 -12.85 -0.54 -19.34
N ASP A 196 -13.93 0.03 -18.83
CA ASP A 196 -14.01 1.44 -18.43
C ASP A 196 -13.33 1.63 -17.06
N SER A 197 -12.08 2.04 -17.09
CA SER A 197 -11.28 2.26 -15.89
C SER A 197 -11.68 3.53 -15.17
N VAL A 198 -11.75 3.45 -13.83
CA VAL A 198 -12.24 4.54 -12.97
C VAL A 198 -11.44 4.62 -11.68
N LEU A 199 -11.20 5.83 -11.19
CA LEU A 199 -10.82 6.07 -9.80
C LEU A 199 -12.06 6.57 -9.05
N TYR A 200 -12.48 5.83 -8.03
CA TYR A 200 -13.58 6.23 -7.15
C TYR A 200 -13.07 6.86 -5.86
N ALA A 201 -13.74 7.91 -5.40
CA ALA A 201 -13.70 8.35 -4.02
C ALA A 201 -15.08 8.18 -3.40
N LEU A 202 -15.14 7.38 -2.35
CA LEU A 202 -16.37 7.10 -1.59
C LEU A 202 -16.29 7.81 -0.24
N ASP A 203 -17.44 8.22 0.29
CA ASP A 203 -17.55 8.64 1.67
C ASP A 203 -17.26 7.42 2.58
N LYS A 204 -16.28 7.55 3.46
CA LYS A 204 -15.84 6.43 4.31
C LYS A 204 -16.89 5.99 5.33
N LEU A 205 -17.89 6.84 5.64
CA LEU A 205 -18.93 6.53 6.62
C LEU A 205 -20.12 5.81 6.01
N SER A 206 -20.44 6.10 4.74
CA SER A 206 -21.64 5.58 4.06
C SER A 206 -21.34 4.65 2.88
N GLY A 207 -20.14 4.70 2.29
CA GLY A 207 -19.83 4.01 1.05
C GLY A 207 -20.41 4.67 -0.21
N GLU A 208 -21.06 5.83 -0.07
CA GLU A 208 -21.60 6.58 -1.20
C GLU A 208 -20.49 7.22 -2.03
N VAL A 209 -20.70 7.28 -3.36
CA VAL A 209 -19.73 7.91 -4.26
C VAL A 209 -19.76 9.42 -4.09
N ILE A 210 -18.63 10.01 -3.66
CA ILE A 210 -18.43 11.46 -3.62
C ILE A 210 -18.09 11.96 -5.02
N TRP A 211 -17.09 11.33 -5.64
CA TRP A 211 -16.73 11.57 -7.03
C TRP A 211 -16.15 10.30 -7.67
N LYS A 212 -16.16 10.26 -8.98
CA LYS A 212 -15.46 9.27 -9.80
C LYS A 212 -14.82 9.95 -10.99
N THR A 213 -13.65 9.49 -11.37
CA THR A 213 -12.92 10.03 -12.53
C THR A 213 -12.57 8.89 -13.47
N ASP A 214 -13.04 9.00 -14.70
CA ASP A 214 -12.73 8.04 -15.76
C ASP A 214 -11.24 8.10 -16.08
N ARG A 215 -10.64 6.94 -16.30
CA ARG A 215 -9.22 6.78 -16.60
C ARG A 215 -9.07 6.01 -17.91
N ASP A 216 -8.23 6.50 -18.80
CA ASP A 216 -7.87 5.83 -20.05
C ASP A 216 -6.71 4.84 -19.84
N GLU A 217 -6.83 4.00 -18.81
CA GLU A 217 -5.80 3.02 -18.43
C GLU A 217 -6.30 1.60 -18.66
N PRO A 218 -5.49 0.70 -19.23
CA PRO A 218 -5.76 -0.73 -19.12
C PRO A 218 -5.44 -1.22 -17.71
N THR A 219 -5.52 -2.53 -17.48
CA THR A 219 -5.28 -3.14 -16.18
C THR A 219 -3.98 -2.65 -15.53
N CYS A 220 -4.13 -2.04 -14.36
CA CYS A 220 -3.05 -1.61 -13.47
C CYS A 220 -3.36 -2.10 -12.06
N TRP A 221 -2.34 -2.44 -11.28
CA TRP A 221 -2.49 -2.92 -9.90
C TRP A 221 -1.94 -1.98 -8.85
N ALA A 222 -1.58 -0.75 -9.24
CA ALA A 222 -1.08 0.25 -8.31
C ALA A 222 -2.17 0.68 -7.30
N THR A 223 -1.73 0.92 -6.08
CA THR A 223 -2.56 1.48 -5.00
C THR A 223 -2.39 3.00 -4.98
N PRO A 224 -3.46 3.79 -4.74
CA PRO A 224 -3.38 5.24 -4.66
C PRO A 224 -2.43 5.71 -3.55
N LEU A 225 -1.63 6.72 -3.83
CA LEU A 225 -0.84 7.45 -2.85
C LEU A 225 -1.44 8.83 -2.64
N VAL A 226 -1.70 9.22 -1.39
CA VAL A 226 -2.15 10.57 -1.05
C VAL A 226 -0.97 11.40 -0.58
N ILE A 227 -0.82 12.58 -1.13
CA ILE A 227 0.26 13.52 -0.81
C ILE A 227 -0.29 14.92 -0.58
N GLU A 228 0.47 15.73 0.15
CA GLU A 228 0.23 17.17 0.30
C GLU A 228 1.18 17.96 -0.59
N SER A 229 0.66 18.87 -1.37
CA SER A 229 1.45 19.79 -2.19
C SER A 229 0.81 21.17 -2.19
N ASN A 230 1.58 22.19 -1.79
CA ASN A 230 1.12 23.60 -1.75
C ASN A 230 -0.22 23.79 -1.00
N GLY A 231 -0.42 23.06 0.10
CA GLY A 231 -1.64 23.11 0.94
C GLY A 231 -2.86 22.47 0.31
N LYS A 232 -2.67 21.61 -0.70
CA LYS A 232 -3.71 20.79 -1.32
C LYS A 232 -3.33 19.33 -1.29
N SER A 233 -4.30 18.50 -0.96
CA SER A 233 -4.14 17.06 -1.03
C SER A 233 -4.35 16.55 -2.45
N GLN A 234 -3.44 15.71 -2.91
CA GLN A 234 -3.47 15.08 -4.23
C GLN A 234 -3.46 13.57 -4.12
N VAL A 235 -4.12 12.91 -5.06
CA VAL A 235 -4.10 11.45 -5.22
C VAL A 235 -3.20 11.10 -6.39
N VAL A 236 -2.08 10.44 -6.15
CA VAL A 236 -1.17 9.99 -7.19
C VAL A 236 -1.44 8.53 -7.53
N MET A 237 -1.62 8.26 -8.82
CA MET A 237 -1.84 6.94 -9.39
C MET A 237 -0.80 6.64 -10.46
N ASN A 238 -0.19 5.46 -10.39
CA ASN A 238 0.54 4.89 -11.52
C ASN A 238 -0.46 4.27 -12.52
N GLY A 239 -0.16 4.33 -13.79
CA GLY A 239 -0.92 3.73 -14.88
C GLY A 239 -0.01 3.35 -16.03
N GLN A 240 -0.48 2.58 -16.99
CA GLN A 240 0.30 2.18 -18.16
C GLN A 240 0.54 3.37 -19.11
N ASN A 241 -0.49 4.16 -19.33
CA ASN A 241 -0.41 5.31 -20.23
C ASN A 241 0.28 6.49 -19.54
N TYR A 242 -0.11 6.75 -18.27
CA TYR A 242 0.43 7.87 -17.50
C TYR A 242 0.49 7.59 -16.00
N ALA A 243 1.49 8.13 -15.33
CA ALA A 243 1.36 8.51 -13.93
C ALA A 243 0.51 9.78 -13.87
N ARG A 244 -0.47 9.84 -12.95
CA ARG A 244 -1.39 10.97 -12.82
C ARG A 244 -1.55 11.39 -11.37
N ALA A 245 -1.78 12.68 -11.18
CA ALA A 245 -2.29 13.18 -9.90
C ALA A 245 -3.67 13.82 -10.10
N TYR A 246 -4.52 13.61 -9.10
CA TYR A 246 -5.87 14.14 -9.03
C TYR A 246 -6.04 14.98 -7.77
N ASP A 247 -6.84 16.04 -7.84
CA ASP A 247 -7.28 16.77 -6.66
C ASP A 247 -8.13 15.84 -5.77
N LEU A 248 -7.78 15.70 -4.50
CA LEU A 248 -8.47 14.79 -3.59
C LEU A 248 -9.94 15.19 -3.38
N GLU A 249 -10.27 16.48 -3.44
CA GLU A 249 -11.63 16.95 -3.16
C GLU A 249 -12.57 16.80 -4.36
N THR A 250 -12.04 17.00 -5.58
CA THR A 250 -12.87 17.07 -6.78
C THR A 250 -12.70 15.88 -7.73
N GLY A 251 -11.57 15.16 -7.65
CA GLY A 251 -11.19 14.13 -8.60
C GLY A 251 -10.68 14.66 -9.95
N GLU A 252 -10.52 15.98 -10.10
CA GLU A 252 -9.97 16.60 -11.32
C GLU A 252 -8.49 16.22 -11.50
N GLU A 253 -8.09 15.86 -12.73
CA GLU A 253 -6.70 15.59 -13.06
C GLU A 253 -5.89 16.89 -12.98
N LEU A 254 -4.84 16.90 -12.17
CA LEU A 254 -3.96 18.03 -11.95
C LEU A 254 -2.77 18.00 -12.91
N TRP A 255 -2.11 16.85 -12.99
CA TRP A 255 -0.98 16.61 -13.88
C TRP A 255 -0.89 15.13 -14.27
N ARG A 256 -0.19 14.89 -15.38
CA ARG A 256 0.18 13.56 -15.85
C ARG A 256 1.57 13.54 -16.47
N CYS A 257 2.21 12.39 -16.50
CA CYS A 257 3.48 12.15 -17.19
C CYS A 257 3.51 10.73 -17.77
N GLY A 258 3.88 10.63 -19.04
CA GLY A 258 4.08 9.35 -19.73
C GLY A 258 5.40 8.68 -19.37
N GLY A 259 5.73 7.61 -20.10
CA GLY A 259 6.98 6.87 -20.00
C GLY A 259 6.86 5.50 -19.31
N GLN A 260 5.71 5.19 -18.70
CA GLN A 260 5.47 3.90 -18.04
C GLN A 260 5.50 2.73 -19.04
N THR A 261 5.62 1.52 -18.50
CA THR A 261 5.65 0.29 -19.28
C THR A 261 4.33 -0.47 -19.15
N ASP A 262 4.22 -1.60 -19.84
CA ASP A 262 3.02 -2.45 -19.79
C ASP A 262 2.63 -2.83 -18.34
N ARG A 263 1.32 -2.82 -18.04
CA ARG A 263 0.71 -3.37 -16.82
C ARG A 263 1.42 -2.99 -15.49
N PRO A 264 1.53 -1.72 -15.11
CA PRO A 264 2.19 -1.32 -13.88
C PRO A 264 1.55 -1.97 -12.64
N VAL A 265 2.40 -2.40 -11.71
CA VAL A 265 2.00 -2.95 -10.40
C VAL A 265 2.55 -2.08 -9.28
N ALA A 266 3.79 -1.60 -9.42
CA ALA A 266 4.44 -0.76 -8.44
C ALA A 266 3.66 0.53 -8.18
N SER A 267 3.35 0.79 -6.92
CA SER A 267 2.70 2.02 -6.47
C SER A 267 3.70 3.15 -6.29
N ALA A 268 3.25 4.38 -6.42
CA ALA A 268 4.05 5.58 -6.18
C ALA A 268 4.54 5.67 -4.73
N VAL A 269 5.62 6.41 -4.52
CA VAL A 269 6.11 6.84 -3.20
C VAL A 269 6.46 8.32 -3.24
N THR A 270 6.55 8.95 -2.08
CA THR A 270 6.86 10.38 -1.98
C THR A 270 7.92 10.65 -0.91
N SER A 271 8.77 11.62 -1.15
CA SER A 271 9.68 12.17 -0.15
C SER A 271 10.21 13.54 -0.61
N SER A 272 10.50 14.41 0.35
CA SER A 272 11.17 15.70 0.11
C SER A 272 10.52 16.54 -0.99
N GLY A 273 9.18 16.49 -1.08
CA GLY A 273 8.42 17.24 -2.09
C GLY A 273 8.48 16.66 -3.50
N LEU A 274 8.93 15.43 -3.68
CA LEU A 274 8.94 14.71 -4.95
C LEU A 274 8.06 13.46 -4.87
N VAL A 275 7.52 13.07 -6.02
CA VAL A 275 6.80 11.81 -6.24
C VAL A 275 7.64 10.92 -7.13
N PHE A 276 7.75 9.64 -6.76
CA PHE A 276 8.50 8.65 -7.52
C PHE A 276 7.55 7.57 -8.04
N VAL A 277 7.62 7.33 -9.35
CA VAL A 277 6.76 6.36 -10.03
C VAL A 277 7.64 5.48 -10.92
N GLY A 278 7.44 4.16 -10.84
CA GLY A 278 8.21 3.21 -11.62
C GLY A 278 7.39 2.07 -12.19
N SER A 279 7.87 1.48 -13.28
CA SER A 279 7.33 0.29 -13.91
C SER A 279 8.42 -0.48 -14.64
N GLY A 280 8.28 -1.81 -14.76
CA GLY A 280 9.39 -2.65 -15.22
C GLY A 280 8.99 -3.87 -16.05
N PHE A 281 7.73 -4.01 -16.49
CA PHE A 281 7.33 -5.12 -17.34
C PHE A 281 7.38 -4.75 -18.82
N ARG A 282 8.13 -5.53 -19.60
CA ARG A 282 8.36 -5.29 -21.05
C ARG A 282 8.92 -3.89 -21.35
N GLY A 283 9.75 -3.40 -20.47
CA GLY A 283 10.37 -2.09 -20.53
C GLY A 283 10.95 -1.74 -19.18
N SER A 284 11.36 -0.51 -19.01
CA SER A 284 11.93 0.02 -17.79
C SER A 284 11.65 1.51 -17.69
N PHE A 285 11.11 1.96 -16.57
CA PHE A 285 10.88 3.36 -16.27
C PHE A 285 10.88 3.61 -14.76
N LEU A 286 11.57 4.63 -14.33
CA LEU A 286 11.48 5.20 -13.00
C LEU A 286 11.71 6.71 -13.10
N GLY A 287 10.76 7.49 -12.61
CA GLY A 287 10.80 8.95 -12.66
C GLY A 287 10.55 9.60 -11.31
N ALA A 288 11.14 10.78 -11.14
CA ALA A 288 10.90 11.70 -10.01
C ALA A 288 10.23 12.96 -10.52
N PHE A 289 9.09 13.30 -9.93
CA PHE A 289 8.23 14.40 -10.36
C PHE A 289 7.97 15.40 -9.25
N ARG A 290 7.90 16.69 -9.60
CA ARG A 290 7.36 17.72 -8.71
C ARG A 290 5.83 17.68 -8.78
N PRO A 291 5.14 17.60 -7.65
CA PRO A 291 3.68 17.47 -7.63
C PRO A 291 2.93 18.79 -7.88
N ASP A 292 3.63 19.90 -8.07
CA ASP A 292 3.06 21.21 -8.38
C ASP A 292 2.96 21.50 -9.89
N GLY A 293 3.32 20.52 -10.74
CA GLY A 293 3.11 20.57 -12.18
C GLY A 293 1.63 20.66 -12.57
N LYS A 294 1.35 21.01 -13.82
CA LYS A 294 -0.01 21.10 -14.36
C LYS A 294 -0.12 20.52 -15.76
N GLY A 295 -1.20 19.78 -16.01
CA GLY A 295 -1.45 19.14 -17.29
C GLY A 295 -0.38 18.09 -17.62
N ASP A 296 0.02 18.01 -18.87
CA ASP A 296 1.11 17.11 -19.27
C ASP A 296 2.46 17.75 -18.91
N ILE A 297 3.18 17.07 -17.99
CA ILE A 297 4.46 17.60 -17.47
C ILE A 297 5.67 17.02 -18.19
N GLU A 298 5.49 16.17 -19.21
CA GLU A 298 6.60 15.61 -19.97
C GLU A 298 7.46 16.72 -20.59
N GLY A 299 8.78 16.63 -20.43
CA GLY A 299 9.72 17.64 -20.92
C GLY A 299 9.72 18.98 -20.19
N THR A 300 8.99 19.13 -19.08
CA THR A 300 8.98 20.32 -18.24
C THR A 300 9.93 20.20 -17.04
N GLU A 301 10.12 21.28 -16.30
CA GLU A 301 10.90 21.31 -15.04
C GLU A 301 10.28 20.45 -13.92
N SER A 302 9.02 20.05 -14.07
CA SER A 302 8.36 19.15 -13.11
C SER A 302 8.87 17.72 -13.20
N VAL A 303 9.50 17.32 -14.31
CA VAL A 303 10.26 16.07 -14.41
C VAL A 303 11.69 16.33 -13.93
N VAL A 304 12.00 15.92 -12.69
CA VAL A 304 13.30 16.20 -12.08
C VAL A 304 14.40 15.28 -12.66
N TRP A 305 14.10 14.01 -12.78
CA TRP A 305 14.93 13.02 -13.46
C TRP A 305 14.10 11.78 -13.84
N THR A 306 14.59 11.03 -14.82
CA THR A 306 14.08 9.71 -15.19
C THR A 306 15.25 8.77 -15.43
N THR A 307 15.03 7.47 -15.23
CA THR A 307 15.95 6.40 -15.61
C THR A 307 15.21 5.21 -16.19
N VAL A 308 15.89 4.46 -17.03
CA VAL A 308 15.42 3.20 -17.61
C VAL A 308 16.30 2.02 -17.15
N ASP A 309 17.21 2.26 -16.20
CA ASP A 309 18.12 1.26 -15.67
C ASP A 309 17.53 0.65 -14.39
N ASP A 310 17.42 -0.71 -14.37
CA ASP A 310 17.06 -1.50 -13.18
C ASP A 310 15.80 -0.99 -12.44
N THR A 311 14.66 -0.97 -13.08
CA THR A 311 13.42 -0.40 -12.53
C THR A 311 12.51 -1.43 -11.85
N PRO A 312 11.61 -1.01 -10.90
CA PRO A 312 10.69 -1.91 -10.21
C PRO A 312 9.61 -2.47 -11.15
N ASP A 313 9.15 -3.72 -10.94
CA ASP A 313 7.97 -4.29 -11.64
C ASP A 313 6.81 -4.48 -10.66
N ILE A 314 6.89 -5.45 -9.72
CA ILE A 314 5.78 -5.76 -8.79
C ILE A 314 6.01 -5.10 -7.44
N ALA A 315 7.15 -5.33 -6.81
CA ALA A 315 7.49 -4.70 -5.55
C ALA A 315 7.60 -3.19 -5.75
N SER A 316 6.82 -2.42 -5.00
CA SER A 316 6.89 -0.96 -5.03
C SER A 316 8.21 -0.48 -4.44
N PRO A 317 8.76 0.64 -4.92
CA PRO A 317 9.93 1.27 -4.29
C PRO A 317 9.63 1.65 -2.83
N MET A 318 10.66 1.82 -2.02
CA MET A 318 10.57 2.32 -0.66
C MET A 318 11.50 3.52 -0.48
N MET A 319 11.02 4.52 0.23
CA MET A 319 11.78 5.74 0.52
C MET A 319 12.15 5.82 1.99
N SER A 320 13.43 5.97 2.29
CA SER A 320 13.91 6.24 3.64
C SER A 320 15.12 7.17 3.62
N ASP A 321 15.09 8.21 4.42
CA ASP A 321 16.19 9.17 4.62
C ASP A 321 16.84 9.65 3.30
N GLY A 322 16.00 10.06 2.32
CA GLY A 322 16.44 10.55 1.01
C GLY A 322 16.98 9.47 0.06
N ARG A 323 16.90 8.21 0.44
CA ARG A 323 17.30 7.04 -0.37
C ARG A 323 16.08 6.31 -0.90
N LEU A 324 16.08 6.01 -2.19
CA LEU A 324 15.06 5.21 -2.85
C LEU A 324 15.60 3.80 -3.10
N TYR A 325 14.97 2.81 -2.48
CA TYR A 325 15.31 1.40 -2.59
C TYR A 325 14.30 0.69 -3.49
N PHE A 326 14.76 -0.07 -4.45
CA PHE A 326 13.89 -0.87 -5.31
C PHE A 326 14.58 -2.12 -5.86
N HIS A 327 13.79 -3.13 -6.14
CA HIS A 327 14.24 -4.34 -6.79
C HIS A 327 14.20 -4.19 -8.31
N LYS A 328 15.20 -4.73 -8.99
CA LYS A 328 15.19 -4.88 -10.44
C LYS A 328 14.11 -5.90 -10.85
N GLY A 329 13.03 -5.43 -11.45
CA GLY A 329 11.92 -6.28 -11.87
C GLY A 329 11.34 -7.08 -10.71
N LYS A 330 11.34 -8.41 -10.81
CA LYS A 330 10.86 -9.37 -9.79
C LYS A 330 12.01 -10.12 -9.12
N THR A 331 13.23 -9.64 -9.23
CA THR A 331 14.44 -10.35 -8.81
C THR A 331 14.88 -9.92 -7.42
N GLY A 332 15.77 -10.70 -6.81
CA GLY A 332 16.47 -10.30 -5.57
C GLY A 332 17.67 -9.39 -5.84
N ILE A 333 17.67 -8.63 -6.92
CA ILE A 333 18.69 -7.61 -7.21
C ILE A 333 18.16 -6.27 -6.69
N LEU A 334 18.92 -5.64 -5.80
CA LEU A 334 18.58 -4.38 -5.16
C LEU A 334 19.42 -3.24 -5.73
N THR A 335 18.77 -2.11 -5.95
CA THR A 335 19.41 -0.83 -6.25
C THR A 335 18.93 0.21 -5.23
N CYS A 336 19.85 1.04 -4.78
CA CYS A 336 19.58 2.20 -3.95
C CYS A 336 20.10 3.44 -4.64
N ILE A 337 19.26 4.46 -4.75
CA ILE A 337 19.63 5.73 -5.38
C ILE A 337 19.37 6.90 -4.43
N ASP A 338 20.13 7.97 -4.61
CA ASP A 338 19.81 9.28 -4.04
C ASP A 338 18.54 9.82 -4.70
N ALA A 339 17.50 9.99 -3.93
CA ALA A 339 16.17 10.33 -4.44
C ALA A 339 16.12 11.69 -5.14
N LYS A 340 16.94 12.66 -4.69
CA LYS A 340 16.95 14.02 -5.24
C LYS A 340 17.63 14.08 -6.61
N SER A 341 18.71 13.33 -6.77
CA SER A 341 19.54 13.40 -8.00
C SER A 341 19.37 12.22 -8.94
N GLY A 342 18.73 11.12 -8.52
CA GLY A 342 18.65 9.87 -9.28
C GLY A 342 19.98 9.11 -9.38
N LYS A 343 21.02 9.55 -8.66
CA LYS A 343 22.34 8.88 -8.70
C LYS A 343 22.33 7.59 -7.89
N VAL A 344 22.90 6.54 -8.48
CA VAL A 344 23.08 5.26 -7.79
C VAL A 344 24.05 5.45 -6.63
N LEU A 345 23.63 5.07 -5.42
CA LEU A 345 24.44 5.02 -4.20
C LEU A 345 25.11 3.64 -4.11
N PHE A 346 24.34 2.58 -4.31
CA PHE A 346 24.86 1.22 -4.47
C PHE A 346 23.91 0.36 -5.33
N GLY A 347 24.44 -0.73 -5.85
CA GLY A 347 23.72 -1.65 -6.73
C GLY A 347 24.00 -1.38 -8.21
N PRO A 348 23.43 -2.23 -9.10
CA PRO A 348 22.58 -3.39 -8.79
C PRO A 348 23.35 -4.51 -8.08
N GLU A 349 22.90 -4.91 -6.90
CA GLU A 349 23.52 -5.93 -6.06
C GLU A 349 22.56 -7.09 -5.77
N ARG A 350 23.05 -8.33 -5.86
CA ARG A 350 22.27 -9.53 -5.56
C ARG A 350 22.22 -9.77 -4.06
N LEU A 351 21.00 -9.80 -3.52
CA LEU A 351 20.76 -10.07 -2.11
C LEU A 351 20.96 -11.56 -1.78
N PRO A 352 21.61 -11.90 -0.68
CA PRO A 352 21.67 -13.27 -0.19
C PRO A 352 20.26 -13.76 0.18
N GLY A 353 19.94 -15.01 -0.13
CA GLY A 353 18.66 -15.65 0.22
C GLY A 353 17.42 -15.16 -0.53
N VAL A 354 17.47 -14.04 -1.24
CA VAL A 354 16.35 -13.47 -2.01
C VAL A 354 16.59 -13.67 -3.50
N SER A 355 15.86 -14.59 -4.13
CA SER A 355 15.96 -14.85 -5.57
C SER A 355 14.90 -14.10 -6.39
N SER A 356 13.70 -13.96 -5.83
CA SER A 356 12.59 -13.21 -6.42
C SER A 356 11.75 -12.57 -5.33
N THR A 357 11.04 -11.47 -5.65
CA THR A 357 10.25 -10.71 -4.70
C THR A 357 8.95 -10.20 -5.31
N TYR A 358 7.88 -10.17 -4.51
CA TYR A 358 6.61 -9.46 -4.77
C TYR A 358 6.33 -8.46 -3.64
N ALA A 359 6.67 -8.81 -2.41
CA ALA A 359 6.58 -7.89 -1.28
C ALA A 359 7.45 -6.65 -1.50
N SER A 360 6.96 -5.50 -1.15
CA SER A 360 7.71 -4.25 -1.17
C SER A 360 8.72 -4.20 -0.03
N PRO A 361 9.90 -3.57 -0.21
CA PRO A 361 10.80 -3.26 0.90
C PRO A 361 10.09 -2.43 1.97
N ILE A 362 10.47 -2.62 3.23
CA ILE A 362 10.05 -1.77 4.34
C ILE A 362 11.27 -1.30 5.14
N ALA A 363 11.16 -0.13 5.79
CA ALA A 363 12.20 0.37 6.69
C ALA A 363 11.65 0.58 8.10
N ALA A 364 12.43 0.13 9.10
CA ALA A 364 12.16 0.35 10.51
C ALA A 364 13.45 0.20 11.34
N GLY A 365 13.60 0.98 12.40
CA GLY A 365 14.71 0.86 13.35
C GLY A 365 16.10 1.01 12.72
N GLY A 366 16.24 1.80 11.66
CA GLY A 366 17.49 1.99 10.93
C GLY A 366 17.88 0.81 10.03
N HIS A 367 16.94 -0.06 9.70
CA HIS A 367 17.12 -1.23 8.84
C HIS A 367 16.09 -1.28 7.71
N VAL A 368 16.46 -1.93 6.62
CA VAL A 368 15.57 -2.25 5.50
C VAL A 368 15.36 -3.76 5.45
N TYR A 369 14.10 -4.18 5.38
CA TYR A 369 13.69 -5.59 5.32
C TYR A 369 13.25 -5.91 3.89
N LEU A 370 13.90 -6.89 3.30
CA LEU A 370 13.80 -7.25 1.88
C LEU A 370 13.28 -8.69 1.78
N THR A 371 11.98 -8.82 1.49
CA THR A 371 11.26 -10.09 1.57
C THR A 371 11.30 -10.83 0.25
N GLY A 372 11.86 -12.04 0.26
CA GLY A 372 11.85 -12.98 -0.86
C GLY A 372 10.62 -13.87 -0.85
N ARG A 373 10.13 -14.23 -2.05
CA ARG A 373 8.96 -15.12 -2.23
C ARG A 373 9.12 -16.50 -1.61
N SER A 374 10.35 -16.96 -1.40
CA SER A 374 10.64 -18.21 -0.68
C SER A 374 10.43 -18.13 0.84
N GLY A 375 10.12 -16.94 1.38
CA GLY A 375 10.04 -16.68 2.82
C GLY A 375 11.38 -16.37 3.48
N ASN A 376 12.45 -16.25 2.69
CA ASN A 376 13.68 -15.67 3.17
C ASN A 376 13.59 -14.15 3.17
N ILE A 377 14.03 -13.53 4.25
CA ILE A 377 14.02 -12.07 4.40
C ILE A 377 15.43 -11.63 4.77
N THR A 378 16.01 -10.80 3.89
CA THR A 378 17.32 -10.19 4.14
C THR A 378 17.11 -8.82 4.77
N VAL A 379 17.80 -8.61 5.89
CA VAL A 379 17.82 -7.33 6.61
C VAL A 379 19.16 -6.65 6.32
N ILE A 380 19.09 -5.41 5.88
CA ILE A 380 20.26 -4.57 5.62
C ILE A 380 20.19 -3.30 6.47
N ARG A 381 21.31 -2.62 6.67
CA ARG A 381 21.27 -1.26 7.23
C ARG A 381 20.63 -0.29 6.25
N ASP A 382 19.90 0.67 6.78
CA ASP A 382 19.42 1.81 6.01
C ASP A 382 20.58 2.82 5.85
N ALA A 383 21.41 2.60 4.83
CA ALA A 383 22.68 3.31 4.61
C ALA A 383 22.94 3.55 3.11
N PRO A 384 23.86 4.46 2.74
CA PRO A 384 24.23 4.69 1.35
C PRO A 384 25.12 3.59 0.75
N SER A 385 25.44 2.54 1.51
CA SER A 385 26.18 1.34 1.08
C SER A 385 25.43 0.08 1.49
N LEU A 386 25.59 -1.02 0.74
CA LEU A 386 24.98 -2.30 1.09
C LEU A 386 25.71 -2.95 2.27
N GLU A 387 25.04 -3.02 3.40
CA GLU A 387 25.51 -3.72 4.61
C GLU A 387 24.45 -4.74 5.04
N VAL A 388 24.71 -6.03 4.76
CA VAL A 388 23.80 -7.12 5.15
C VAL A 388 23.97 -7.40 6.65
N VAL A 389 22.88 -7.31 7.39
CA VAL A 389 22.83 -7.59 8.84
C VAL A 389 22.48 -9.06 9.09
N SER A 390 21.51 -9.58 8.36
CA SER A 390 21.05 -10.97 8.52
C SER A 390 20.29 -11.45 7.29
N THR A 391 20.13 -12.77 7.20
CA THR A 391 19.16 -13.43 6.30
C THR A 391 18.38 -14.45 7.10
N ASN A 392 17.09 -14.27 7.18
CA ASN A 392 16.19 -15.03 8.05
C ASN A 392 15.22 -15.85 7.20
N SER A 393 14.61 -16.91 7.76
CA SER A 393 13.62 -17.74 7.09
C SER A 393 12.39 -17.96 7.95
N LEU A 394 11.23 -18.06 7.30
CA LEU A 394 9.94 -18.40 7.94
C LEU A 394 9.49 -19.84 7.63
N GLY A 395 10.20 -20.55 6.75
CA GLY A 395 9.85 -21.92 6.35
C GLY A 395 8.64 -22.02 5.40
N GLU A 396 8.12 -20.90 4.91
CA GLU A 396 7.04 -20.86 3.91
C GLU A 396 7.12 -19.59 3.03
N GLY A 397 6.43 -19.61 1.90
CA GLY A 397 6.43 -18.49 0.95
C GLY A 397 5.76 -17.22 1.50
N VAL A 398 6.26 -16.05 1.05
CA VAL A 398 5.73 -14.73 1.43
C VAL A 398 5.65 -13.84 0.19
N ASP A 399 4.44 -13.39 -0.14
CA ASP A 399 4.18 -12.40 -1.19
C ASP A 399 3.66 -11.07 -0.61
N ALA A 400 3.18 -11.05 0.63
CA ALA A 400 2.68 -9.88 1.33
C ALA A 400 3.82 -9.01 1.88
N THR A 401 3.64 -7.70 1.86
CA THR A 401 4.58 -6.76 2.49
C THR A 401 4.46 -6.84 4.01
N PRO A 402 5.57 -6.99 4.76
CA PRO A 402 5.54 -7.00 6.22
C PRO A 402 5.08 -5.67 6.83
N ALA A 403 4.58 -5.73 8.07
CA ALA A 403 4.10 -4.56 8.81
C ALA A 403 4.88 -4.42 10.14
N PRO A 404 5.76 -3.42 10.29
CA PRO A 404 6.51 -3.16 11.52
C PRO A 404 5.72 -2.27 12.47
N VAL A 405 5.55 -2.70 13.75
CA VAL A 405 4.86 -1.91 14.78
C VAL A 405 5.54 -2.10 16.13
N GLY A 406 5.98 -1.04 16.78
CA GLY A 406 6.67 -1.12 18.05
C GLY A 406 7.93 -2.01 17.96
N LYS A 407 7.99 -3.09 18.73
CA LYS A 407 9.08 -4.09 18.66
C LYS A 407 8.71 -5.33 17.85
N GLU A 408 7.64 -5.27 17.06
CA GLU A 408 7.07 -6.42 16.38
C GLU A 408 7.13 -6.27 14.87
N LEU A 409 7.27 -7.39 14.17
CA LEU A 409 7.14 -7.48 12.72
C LEU A 409 6.05 -8.51 12.39
N PHE A 410 4.99 -8.05 11.74
CA PHE A 410 3.89 -8.91 11.31
C PHE A 410 4.09 -9.31 9.86
N ILE A 411 3.99 -10.60 9.57
CA ILE A 411 4.22 -11.15 8.22
C ILE A 411 3.10 -12.13 7.87
N ARG A 412 2.42 -11.88 6.76
CA ARG A 412 1.48 -12.83 6.15
C ARG A 412 2.24 -13.75 5.20
N GLY A 413 2.42 -15.00 5.61
CA GLY A 413 2.90 -16.08 4.76
C GLY A 413 1.77 -16.72 3.92
N GLU A 414 2.10 -17.77 3.16
CA GLU A 414 1.10 -18.51 2.37
C GLU A 414 0.03 -19.15 3.24
N ARG A 415 0.38 -19.66 4.44
CA ARG A 415 -0.51 -20.39 5.34
C ARG A 415 -0.69 -19.73 6.69
N HIS A 416 0.28 -18.95 7.16
CA HIS A 416 0.28 -18.42 8.51
C HIS A 416 0.42 -16.91 8.55
N LEU A 417 -0.07 -16.32 9.62
CA LEU A 417 0.30 -15.02 10.09
C LEU A 417 1.34 -15.17 11.20
N PHE A 418 2.44 -14.45 11.09
CA PHE A 418 3.53 -14.44 12.05
C PHE A 418 3.59 -13.11 12.77
N CYS A 419 3.84 -13.13 14.07
CA CYS A 419 4.33 -12.00 14.83
C CYS A 419 5.72 -12.33 15.34
N LEU A 420 6.71 -11.57 14.87
CA LEU A 420 8.10 -11.70 15.29
C LEU A 420 8.42 -10.62 16.31
N SER A 421 9.08 -10.98 17.40
CA SER A 421 9.52 -10.07 18.45
C SER A 421 10.67 -10.71 19.24
N GLU A 422 11.59 -9.88 19.77
CA GLU A 422 12.61 -10.28 20.74
C GLU A 422 12.02 -10.44 22.14
#